data_3fbfdf39e6ffde6b9445a57b3e939d82
#
_entry.id   3fbfdf39e6ffde6b9445a57b3e939d82
#
_cell.length_a   1.000
_cell.length_b   1.000
_cell.length_c   1.000
_cell.angle_alpha   90.00
_cell.angle_beta   90.00
_cell.angle_gamma   90.00
#
_symmetry.space_group_name_H-M   'P 1'
#
loop_
_entity.id
_entity.type
_entity.pdbx_description
1 polymer ?
#
loop_
_entity_poly.entity_id
_entity_poly.type
_entity_poly.pdbx_seq_one_letter_code
_entity_poly.pdbx_strand_id
1 'polypeptide(L)'
;MSALLQQLRAESAAIEQFIAVLGQEEQAMVGGRFSELPAITSRKADMQKCVTELDHQREALQQALGFAAGRAGADAAAAAQGEEVQAAWTHLLDLAAQAQAGNRRNASIVFTHLDFTQNALRFLRASGQLFYGPDGARRAAPGAGNRLAMG
;
A
#
# COMPACT_ATOMS: atom_id res chain seq x y z
N MET A 1 -3.65 21.09 26.33
CA MET A 1 -3.65 20.56 24.94
C MET A 1 -5.06 20.23 24.53
N SER A 2 -5.49 20.73 23.39
CA SER A 2 -6.85 20.48 22.93
C SER A 2 -7.03 19.04 22.49
N ALA A 3 -8.29 18.58 22.51
CA ALA A 3 -8.61 17.23 22.06
C ALA A 3 -8.25 17.06 20.58
N LEU A 4 -8.45 18.07 19.76
CA LEU A 4 -8.10 18.02 18.34
C LEU A 4 -6.60 17.88 18.15
N LEU A 5 -5.80 18.61 18.90
CA LEU A 5 -4.35 18.50 18.83
C LEU A 5 -3.86 17.10 19.21
N GLN A 6 -4.43 16.54 20.27
CA GLN A 6 -4.11 15.17 20.68
C GLN A 6 -4.47 14.17 19.59
N GLN A 7 -5.64 14.36 18.98
CA GLN A 7 -6.11 13.48 17.90
C GLN A 7 -5.19 13.56 16.68
N LEU A 8 -4.80 14.76 16.26
CA LEU A 8 -3.89 14.95 15.14
C LEU A 8 -2.54 14.30 15.37
N ARG A 9 -2.04 14.39 16.60
CA ARG A 9 -0.77 13.72 16.96
C ARG A 9 -0.90 12.21 16.97
N ALA A 10 -2.03 11.68 17.41
CA ALA A 10 -2.27 10.24 17.39
C ALA A 10 -2.37 9.73 15.95
N GLU A 11 -3.07 10.44 15.08
CA GLU A 11 -3.14 10.09 13.67
C GLU A 11 -1.77 10.14 13.01
N SER A 12 -0.99 11.18 13.29
CA SER A 12 0.37 11.30 12.75
C SER A 12 1.25 10.12 13.17
N ALA A 13 1.19 9.74 14.44
CA ALA A 13 1.96 8.60 14.93
C ALA A 13 1.55 7.30 14.23
N ALA A 14 0.25 7.10 14.01
CA ALA A 14 -0.26 5.92 13.32
C ALA A 14 0.20 5.89 11.86
N ILE A 15 0.18 7.03 11.17
CA ILE A 15 0.63 7.11 9.78
C ILE A 15 2.15 6.91 9.68
N GLU A 16 2.92 7.41 10.64
CA GLU A 16 4.36 7.14 10.68
C GLU A 16 4.65 5.65 10.78
N GLN A 17 3.90 4.93 11.61
CA GLN A 17 4.02 3.48 11.70
C GLN A 17 3.63 2.80 10.39
N PHE A 18 2.59 3.29 9.74
CA PHE A 18 2.18 2.79 8.43
C PHE A 18 3.27 3.00 7.39
N ILE A 19 3.88 4.17 7.36
CA ILE A 19 5.01 4.48 6.46
C ILE A 19 6.18 3.52 6.72
N ALA A 20 6.47 3.21 7.98
CA ALA A 20 7.53 2.26 8.32
C ALA A 20 7.24 0.87 7.77
N VAL A 21 5.98 0.43 7.84
CA VAL A 21 5.56 -0.87 7.28
C VAL A 21 5.67 -0.87 5.76
N LEU A 22 5.30 0.24 5.12
CA LEU A 22 5.50 0.38 3.66
C LEU A 22 6.96 0.24 3.28
N GLY A 23 7.87 0.81 4.08
CA GLY A 23 9.31 0.66 3.87
C GLY A 23 9.76 -0.79 4.01
N GLN A 24 9.25 -1.52 4.99
CA GLN A 24 9.55 -2.94 5.16
C GLN A 24 9.03 -3.77 3.98
N GLU A 25 7.84 -3.45 3.49
CA GLU A 25 7.23 -4.10 2.33
C GLU A 25 8.11 -3.89 1.09
N GLU A 26 8.53 -2.66 0.86
CA GLU A 26 9.40 -2.32 -0.26
C GLU A 26 10.72 -3.08 -0.19
N GLN A 27 11.37 -3.08 0.97
CA GLN A 27 12.64 -3.75 1.15
C GLN A 27 12.52 -5.27 0.94
N ALA A 28 11.43 -5.87 1.42
CA ALA A 28 11.20 -7.29 1.22
C ALA A 28 11.02 -7.63 -0.26
N MET A 29 10.26 -6.80 -0.98
CA MET A 29 10.04 -7.00 -2.42
C MET A 29 11.32 -6.81 -3.22
N VAL A 30 12.05 -5.72 -2.97
CA VAL A 30 13.28 -5.42 -3.69
C VAL A 30 14.37 -6.44 -3.37
N GLY A 31 14.42 -6.90 -2.13
CA GLY A 31 15.41 -7.89 -1.69
C GLY A 31 15.03 -9.34 -2.01
N GLY A 32 13.88 -9.57 -2.61
CA GLY A 32 13.44 -10.92 -2.94
C GLY A 32 13.00 -11.75 -1.73
N ARG A 33 12.75 -11.12 -0.61
CA ARG A 33 12.32 -11.83 0.61
C ARG A 33 10.80 -11.97 0.65
N PHE A 34 10.27 -12.65 -0.35
CA PHE A 34 8.82 -12.76 -0.54
C PHE A 34 8.11 -13.54 0.56
N SER A 35 8.83 -14.43 1.25
CA SER A 35 8.25 -15.17 2.37
C SER A 35 7.88 -14.27 3.55
N GLU A 36 8.45 -13.07 3.62
CA GLU A 36 8.13 -12.10 4.68
C GLU A 36 6.87 -11.30 4.39
N LEU A 37 6.44 -11.27 3.15
CA LEU A 37 5.31 -10.43 2.73
C LEU A 37 3.97 -10.74 3.40
N PRO A 38 3.57 -12.00 3.62
CA PRO A 38 2.29 -12.24 4.27
C PRO A 38 2.16 -11.59 5.65
N ALA A 39 3.20 -11.66 6.47
CA ALA A 39 3.19 -11.02 7.78
C ALA A 39 3.17 -9.50 7.69
N ILE A 40 3.92 -8.95 6.74
CA ILE A 40 3.97 -7.50 6.50
C ILE A 40 2.60 -7.01 6.01
N THR A 41 1.98 -7.73 5.07
CA THR A 41 0.66 -7.39 4.54
C THR A 41 -0.40 -7.41 5.63
N SER A 42 -0.32 -8.38 6.54
CA SER A 42 -1.24 -8.47 7.67
C SER A 42 -1.10 -7.26 8.59
N ARG A 43 0.13 -6.87 8.93
CA ARG A 43 0.37 -5.66 9.72
C ARG A 43 -0.09 -4.40 9.02
N LYS A 44 0.13 -4.32 7.71
CA LYS A 44 -0.31 -3.20 6.90
C LYS A 44 -1.83 -3.04 6.97
N ALA A 45 -2.57 -4.14 6.84
CA ALA A 45 -4.02 -4.13 6.93
C ALA A 45 -4.51 -3.66 8.31
N ASP A 46 -3.87 -4.13 9.38
CA ASP A 46 -4.21 -3.72 10.74
C ASP A 46 -3.97 -2.22 10.94
N MET A 47 -2.87 -1.72 10.41
CA MET A 47 -2.54 -0.30 10.51
C MET A 47 -3.47 0.58 9.68
N GLN A 48 -3.90 0.10 8.52
CA GLN A 48 -4.91 0.81 7.73
C GLN A 48 -6.21 0.97 8.49
N LYS A 49 -6.63 -0.09 9.20
CA LYS A 49 -7.81 -0.03 10.05
C LYS A 49 -7.65 1.00 11.15
N CYS A 50 -6.49 1.02 11.80
CA CYS A 50 -6.19 1.97 12.86
C CYS A 50 -6.25 3.41 12.36
N VAL A 51 -5.63 3.68 11.22
CA VAL A 51 -5.62 5.02 10.61
C VAL A 51 -7.05 5.44 10.24
N THR A 52 -7.84 4.55 9.66
CA THR A 52 -9.22 4.84 9.29
C THR A 52 -10.06 5.16 10.53
N GLU A 53 -9.89 4.41 11.60
CA GLU A 53 -10.61 4.65 12.85
C GLU A 53 -10.25 6.01 13.45
N LEU A 54 -8.96 6.35 13.46
CA LEU A 54 -8.51 7.65 13.96
C LEU A 54 -9.03 8.79 13.08
N ASP A 55 -9.11 8.61 11.78
CA ASP A 55 -9.67 9.58 10.85
C ASP A 55 -11.15 9.85 11.18
N HIS A 56 -11.93 8.80 11.41
CA HIS A 56 -13.33 8.94 11.81
C HIS A 56 -13.46 9.66 13.16
N GLN A 57 -12.59 9.36 14.11
CA GLN A 57 -12.60 10.04 15.40
C GLN A 57 -12.28 11.52 15.23
N ARG A 58 -11.35 11.87 14.35
CA ARG A 58 -11.06 13.28 14.07
C ARG A 58 -12.25 13.99 13.45
N GLU A 59 -12.92 13.34 12.49
CA GLU A 59 -14.11 13.94 11.88
C GLU A 59 -15.21 14.17 12.90
N ALA A 60 -15.40 13.25 13.83
CA ALA A 60 -16.37 13.42 14.90
C ALA A 60 -16.00 14.61 15.79
N LEU A 61 -14.72 14.80 16.10
CA LEU A 61 -14.28 15.98 16.86
C LEU A 61 -14.50 17.27 16.08
N GLN A 62 -14.24 17.27 14.77
CA GLN A 62 -14.50 18.44 13.94
C GLN A 62 -15.98 18.83 13.99
N GLN A 63 -16.87 17.85 13.88
CA GLN A 63 -18.30 18.09 13.93
C GLN A 63 -18.73 18.59 15.31
N ALA A 64 -18.19 18.02 16.37
CA ALA A 64 -18.47 18.47 17.73
C ALA A 64 -18.04 19.91 17.97
N LEU A 65 -17.00 20.36 17.28
CA LEU A 65 -16.51 21.73 17.35
C LEU A 65 -17.27 22.70 16.42
N GLY A 66 -18.22 22.17 15.64
CA GLY A 66 -19.01 22.98 14.73
C GLY A 66 -18.46 23.11 13.33
N PHE A 67 -17.46 22.30 12.98
CA PHE A 67 -16.88 22.30 11.63
C PHE A 67 -17.43 21.14 10.81
N ALA A 68 -17.33 21.25 9.49
CA ALA A 68 -17.76 20.18 8.61
C ALA A 68 -16.83 18.95 8.72
N ALA A 69 -17.33 17.79 8.34
CA ALA A 69 -16.48 16.62 8.15
C ALA A 69 -15.62 16.82 6.89
N GLY A 70 -14.56 16.05 6.78
CA GLY A 70 -13.71 16.09 5.60
C GLY A 70 -12.61 17.13 5.66
N ARG A 71 -11.93 17.29 4.54
CA ARG A 71 -10.73 18.11 4.44
C ARG A 71 -11.01 19.60 4.73
N ALA A 72 -12.04 20.13 4.16
CA ALA A 72 -12.37 21.55 4.32
C ALA A 72 -12.69 21.88 5.78
N GLY A 73 -13.40 20.98 6.47
CA GLY A 73 -13.69 21.15 7.89
C GLY A 73 -12.44 21.06 8.74
N ALA A 74 -11.52 20.16 8.39
CA ALA A 74 -10.25 20.04 9.09
C ALA A 74 -9.36 21.26 8.90
N ASP A 75 -9.31 21.81 7.69
CA ASP A 75 -8.57 23.04 7.40
C ASP A 75 -9.12 24.21 8.23
N ALA A 76 -10.44 24.34 8.28
CA ALA A 76 -11.09 25.40 9.03
C ALA A 76 -10.87 25.25 10.55
N ALA A 77 -10.98 24.03 11.06
CA ALA A 77 -10.74 23.74 12.46
C ALA A 77 -9.30 24.04 12.86
N ALA A 78 -8.35 23.65 12.02
CA ALA A 78 -6.94 23.91 12.27
C ALA A 78 -6.65 25.41 12.28
N ALA A 79 -7.21 26.16 11.34
CA ALA A 79 -7.04 27.61 11.28
C ALA A 79 -7.62 28.30 12.51
N ALA A 80 -8.72 27.79 13.05
CA ALA A 80 -9.42 28.39 14.19
C ALA A 80 -8.80 28.04 15.54
N GLN A 81 -8.08 26.93 15.65
CA GLN A 81 -7.63 26.39 16.93
C GLN A 81 -6.20 26.81 17.34
N GLY A 82 -5.52 27.58 16.49
CA GLY A 82 -4.20 28.12 16.81
C GLY A 82 -3.04 27.45 16.08
N GLU A 83 -1.85 28.00 16.27
CA GLU A 83 -0.67 27.61 15.49
C GLU A 83 -0.24 26.19 15.70
N GLU A 84 -0.34 25.67 16.93
CA GLU A 84 0.05 24.27 17.19
C GLU A 84 -0.83 23.28 16.46
N VAL A 85 -2.14 23.55 16.43
CA VAL A 85 -3.08 22.69 15.72
C VAL A 85 -2.85 22.80 14.21
N GLN A 86 -2.62 24.01 13.72
CA GLN A 86 -2.31 24.23 12.31
C GLN A 86 -1.05 23.48 11.89
N ALA A 87 0.00 23.55 12.70
CA ALA A 87 1.24 22.83 12.43
C ALA A 87 1.04 21.31 12.46
N ALA A 88 0.27 20.82 13.44
CA ALA A 88 -0.03 19.38 13.53
C ALA A 88 -0.84 18.90 12.34
N TRP A 89 -1.80 19.67 11.87
CA TRP A 89 -2.59 19.36 10.69
C TRP A 89 -1.73 19.32 9.42
N THR A 90 -0.89 20.34 9.25
CA THR A 90 0.04 20.38 8.12
C THR A 90 0.98 19.17 8.11
N HIS A 91 1.50 18.80 9.28
CA HIS A 91 2.35 17.63 9.43
C HIS A 91 1.61 16.34 9.06
N LEU A 92 0.37 16.20 9.53
CA LEU A 92 -0.46 15.04 9.20
C LEU A 92 -0.69 14.91 7.70
N LEU A 93 -0.99 16.04 7.02
CA LEU A 93 -1.17 16.05 5.57
C LEU A 93 0.09 15.63 4.83
N ASP A 94 1.24 16.07 5.30
CA ASP A 94 2.53 15.70 4.71
C ASP A 94 2.78 14.20 4.86
N LEU A 95 2.54 13.65 6.05
CA LEU A 95 2.67 12.22 6.30
C LEU A 95 1.68 11.41 5.45
N ALA A 96 0.44 11.88 5.31
CA ALA A 96 -0.55 11.21 4.48
C ALA A 96 -0.11 11.16 3.02
N ALA A 97 0.49 12.25 2.52
CA ALA A 97 1.03 12.29 1.17
C ALA A 97 2.19 11.30 0.99
N GLN A 98 3.09 11.21 1.97
CA GLN A 98 4.19 10.25 1.96
C GLN A 98 3.68 8.82 1.97
N ALA A 99 2.67 8.52 2.80
CA ALA A 99 2.07 7.20 2.87
C ALA A 99 1.43 6.81 1.53
N GLN A 100 0.71 7.74 0.92
CA GLN A 100 0.07 7.50 -0.37
C GLN A 100 1.09 7.25 -1.48
N ALA A 101 2.16 8.04 -1.50
CA ALA A 101 3.24 7.87 -2.47
C ALA A 101 3.95 6.52 -2.29
N GLY A 102 4.23 6.14 -1.04
CA GLY A 102 4.84 4.85 -0.73
C GLY A 102 3.97 3.67 -1.12
N ASN A 103 2.67 3.79 -0.87
CA ASN A 103 1.73 2.73 -1.23
C ASN A 103 1.63 2.56 -2.74
N ARG A 104 1.61 3.64 -3.49
CA ARG A 104 1.63 3.59 -4.96
C ARG A 104 2.92 2.99 -5.48
N ARG A 105 4.06 3.38 -4.91
CA ARG A 105 5.36 2.84 -5.32
C ARG A 105 5.40 1.33 -5.10
N ASN A 106 4.92 0.87 -3.95
CA ASN A 106 4.91 -0.57 -3.66
C ASN A 106 3.96 -1.33 -4.58
N ALA A 107 2.79 -0.76 -4.88
CA ALA A 107 1.88 -1.35 -5.86
C ALA A 107 2.54 -1.47 -7.23
N SER A 108 3.29 -0.46 -7.63
CA SER A 108 4.03 -0.47 -8.89
C SER A 108 5.07 -1.58 -8.93
N ILE A 109 5.78 -1.79 -7.83
CA ILE A 109 6.76 -2.88 -7.71
C ILE A 109 6.09 -4.25 -7.86
N VAL A 110 4.93 -4.42 -7.21
CA VAL A 110 4.17 -5.67 -7.33
C VAL A 110 3.76 -5.94 -8.77
N PHE A 111 3.25 -4.94 -9.46
CA PHE A 111 2.85 -5.09 -10.86
C PHE A 111 4.04 -5.46 -11.75
N THR A 112 5.17 -4.80 -11.56
CA THR A 112 6.37 -5.09 -12.33
C THR A 112 6.83 -6.52 -12.10
N HIS A 113 6.82 -6.99 -10.86
CA HIS A 113 7.19 -8.36 -10.54
C HIS A 113 6.23 -9.38 -11.12
N LEU A 114 4.93 -9.12 -11.07
CA LEU A 114 3.94 -10.01 -11.65
C LEU A 114 4.13 -10.13 -13.17
N ASP A 115 4.32 -9.00 -13.83
CA ASP A 115 4.53 -8.97 -15.27
C ASP A 115 5.79 -9.75 -15.66
N PHE A 116 6.88 -9.50 -14.96
CA PHE A 116 8.13 -10.23 -15.17
C PHE A 116 7.93 -11.74 -14.96
N THR A 117 7.27 -12.13 -13.89
CA THR A 117 7.04 -13.53 -13.56
C THR A 117 6.18 -14.21 -14.64
N GLN A 118 5.13 -13.54 -15.10
CA GLN A 118 4.28 -14.10 -16.15
C GLN A 118 5.03 -14.27 -17.45
N ASN A 119 5.85 -13.30 -17.81
CA ASN A 119 6.67 -13.39 -19.02
C ASN A 119 7.71 -14.50 -18.91
N ALA A 120 8.33 -14.65 -17.76
CA ALA A 120 9.28 -15.72 -17.50
C ALA A 120 8.61 -17.09 -17.59
N LEU A 121 7.41 -17.23 -17.04
CA LEU A 121 6.66 -18.48 -17.11
C LEU A 121 6.27 -18.83 -18.54
N ARG A 122 5.86 -17.83 -19.31
CA ARG A 122 5.57 -18.06 -20.74
C ARG A 122 6.80 -18.55 -21.49
N PHE A 123 7.93 -17.91 -21.23
CA PHE A 123 9.20 -18.33 -21.84
C PHE A 123 9.56 -19.76 -21.46
N LEU A 124 9.45 -20.10 -20.17
CA LEU A 124 9.79 -21.43 -19.69
C LEU A 124 8.85 -22.50 -20.26
N ARG A 125 7.57 -22.19 -20.39
CA ARG A 125 6.61 -23.10 -20.99
C ARG A 125 6.97 -23.39 -22.46
N ALA A 126 7.27 -22.35 -23.20
CA ALA A 126 7.68 -22.50 -24.59
C ALA A 126 8.95 -23.33 -24.71
N SER A 127 9.95 -23.05 -23.86
CA SER A 127 11.21 -23.79 -23.83
C SER A 127 10.98 -25.23 -23.39
N GLY A 128 10.12 -25.46 -22.42
CA GLY A 128 9.77 -26.78 -21.94
C GLY A 128 9.14 -27.65 -23.03
N GLN A 129 8.31 -27.02 -23.86
CA GLN A 129 7.73 -27.78 -24.98
C GLN A 129 8.74 -28.14 -26.02
N LEU A 130 9.76 -27.36 -26.21
CA LEU A 130 10.82 -27.69 -27.15
C LEU A 130 11.69 -28.83 -26.64
N PHE A 131 11.91 -28.90 -25.35
CA PHE A 131 12.79 -29.90 -24.78
C PHE A 131 12.07 -31.18 -24.35
N TYR A 132 10.86 -31.05 -23.86
CA TYR A 132 10.17 -32.16 -23.33
C TYR A 132 9.18 -32.55 -24.34
N GLY A 133 9.51 -33.14 -25.22
CA GLY A 133 8.62 -33.48 -26.16
C GLY A 133 7.65 -34.39 -25.69
N PRO A 134 7.04 -34.97 -26.43
CA PRO A 134 5.93 -35.66 -26.18
C PRO A 134 6.02 -36.83 -25.43
N ASP A 135 6.84 -37.43 -25.34
CA ASP A 135 6.79 -38.61 -24.82
C ASP A 135 7.00 -38.40 -23.51
N GLY A 136 6.49 -37.55 -23.12
CA GLY A 136 6.54 -37.34 -21.86
C GLY A 136 7.58 -36.53 -21.64
N ALA A 137 8.10 -36.26 -22.47
CA ALA A 137 9.07 -35.52 -22.22
C ALA A 137 9.01 -34.47 -23.12
N ARG A 138 8.59 -34.33 -23.95
CA ARG A 138 8.55 -33.36 -24.70
C ARG A 138 8.26 -33.35 -25.83
N ARG A 139 7.89 -32.89 -26.37
CA ARG A 139 7.58 -32.79 -27.43
C ARG A 139 6.91 -31.89 -27.68
N ALA A 140 7.08 -31.34 -28.21
CA ALA A 140 6.45 -30.32 -28.55
C ALA A 140 5.48 -30.59 -29.58
N ALA A 141 4.45 -30.96 -29.24
CA ALA A 141 3.34 -31.04 -30.13
C ALA A 141 2.93 -29.62 -30.52
N PRO A 142 2.69 -29.38 -31.77
CA PRO A 142 2.27 -28.05 -32.20
C PRO A 142 1.01 -27.56 -31.53
N GLY A 143 0.08 -28.44 -31.32
CA GLY A 143 -1.12 -28.05 -30.63
C GLY A 143 -0.87 -27.60 -29.22
N ALA A 144 0.06 -28.21 -28.55
CA ALA A 144 0.42 -27.80 -27.23
C ALA A 144 1.06 -26.41 -27.24
N GLY A 145 1.83 -26.12 -28.22
CA GLY A 145 2.40 -24.80 -28.37
C GLY A 145 1.35 -23.74 -28.53
N ASN A 146 0.34 -24.02 -29.31
CA ASN A 146 -0.73 -23.08 -29.53
C ASN A 146 -1.50 -22.82 -28.23
N ARG A 147 -1.77 -23.89 -27.49
CA ARG A 147 -2.46 -23.71 -26.22
C ARG A 147 -1.68 -22.85 -25.24
N LEU A 148 -0.38 -23.04 -25.21
CA LEU A 148 0.45 -22.24 -24.33
C LEU A 148 0.52 -20.79 -24.76
N ALA A 149 0.52 -20.58 -26.08
CA ALA A 149 0.51 -19.20 -26.57
C ALA A 149 -0.78 -18.48 -26.18
N MET A 150 -1.87 -19.19 -26.07
CA MET A 150 -3.12 -18.58 -25.66
C MET A 150 -3.23 -18.45 -24.15
N GLY A 151 -2.58 -19.26 -23.43
CA GLY A 151 -2.60 -19.20 -22.01
C GLY A 151 -1.58 -18.23 -21.50
#